data_c0a58e1910243af4676faa740e6daf31
#
_entry.id   c0a58e1910243af4676faa740e6daf31
#
_cell.length_a   1.000
_cell.length_b   1.000
_cell.length_c   1.000
_cell.angle_alpha   90.00
_cell.angle_beta   90.00
_cell.angle_gamma   90.00
#
_symmetry.space_group_name_H-M   'P 1'
#
loop_
_entity.id
_entity.type
_entity.pdbx_description
1 polymer ?
#
loop_
_entity_poly.entity_id
_entity_poly.type
_entity_poly.pdbx_seq_one_letter_code
_entity_poly.pdbx_strand_id
1 'polypeptide(L)'
;MSGAALRGAVVFGEALVDDFGAEQVVGGAPFNVARHLAAFMAPCLAITRIGADRPGQLVRAEFERFAMSEAGLQVDPIEETGRVLVERSQRGHRFTILPNQAWDFIDRTQAVAGMAALEDPAIVVFGTLAQRGEASRGALQAVLDASRATRFLDLNLRDGQYDERGVTRSLQAANIVKVNEEELQALFGWYFQVGPDAPAPSADEVRASCQALLRMFSLDALVVTLGHRGSVYFGSDGQVLAQRDHPAPPFVIDTVGAGDAFAAIFLLGTLRGWPLESTLARANEFAGAICTIPGAVPQDLGFYDRWMTRWR
;
A
#
# COMPACT_ATOMS: atom_id res chain seq x y z
N MET A 1 1.57 34.37 -3.15
CA MET A 1 2.42 33.29 -2.60
C MET A 1 2.53 32.25 -3.70
N SER A 2 3.73 32.07 -4.26
CA SER A 2 3.98 31.01 -5.25
C SER A 2 3.75 29.68 -4.55
N GLY A 3 2.67 28.97 -4.91
CA GLY A 3 2.44 27.62 -4.41
C GLY A 3 3.58 26.74 -4.90
N ALA A 4 4.41 26.24 -3.98
CA ALA A 4 5.38 25.19 -4.32
C ALA A 4 4.60 24.03 -4.96
N ALA A 5 5.09 23.54 -6.10
CA ALA A 5 4.49 22.39 -6.75
C ALA A 5 4.42 21.22 -5.73
N LEU A 6 3.29 20.53 -5.69
CA LEU A 6 3.13 19.39 -4.80
C LEU A 6 4.16 18.32 -5.19
N ARG A 7 5.05 17.95 -4.26
CA ARG A 7 5.97 16.84 -4.45
C ARG A 7 5.18 15.54 -4.51
N GLY A 8 5.62 14.60 -5.34
CA GLY A 8 4.86 13.39 -5.59
C GLY A 8 5.30 12.16 -4.80
N ALA A 9 4.65 11.04 -5.07
CA ALA A 9 4.97 9.73 -4.53
C ALA A 9 5.43 8.76 -5.63
N VAL A 10 6.52 8.04 -5.40
CA VAL A 10 6.87 6.84 -6.15
C VAL A 10 6.21 5.66 -5.44
N VAL A 11 5.46 4.85 -6.18
CA VAL A 11 4.80 3.66 -5.67
C VAL A 11 5.38 2.44 -6.38
N PHE A 12 6.13 1.63 -5.64
CA PHE A 12 6.83 0.46 -6.15
C PHE A 12 6.14 -0.83 -5.74
N GLY A 13 5.84 -1.70 -6.71
CA GLY A 13 5.37 -3.03 -6.39
C GLY A 13 4.55 -3.68 -7.49
N GLU A 14 3.74 -4.65 -7.10
CA GLU A 14 2.92 -5.45 -8.00
C GLU A 14 1.73 -4.68 -8.57
N ALA A 15 1.50 -4.85 -9.87
CA ALA A 15 0.22 -4.70 -10.54
C ALA A 15 -0.17 -6.08 -11.08
N LEU A 16 -1.38 -6.52 -10.84
CA LEU A 16 -1.83 -7.86 -11.12
C LEU A 16 -3.31 -7.91 -11.49
N VAL A 17 -3.77 -9.09 -11.84
CA VAL A 17 -5.19 -9.34 -12.12
C VAL A 17 -5.70 -10.44 -11.19
N ASP A 18 -6.76 -10.15 -10.45
CA ASP A 18 -7.54 -11.13 -9.71
C ASP A 18 -8.44 -11.87 -10.72
N ASP A 19 -8.18 -13.16 -10.89
CA ASP A 19 -8.84 -14.01 -11.89
C ASP A 19 -9.90 -14.89 -11.23
N PHE A 20 -11.15 -14.54 -11.43
CA PHE A 20 -12.33 -15.28 -10.97
C PHE A 20 -12.83 -16.32 -12.00
N GLY A 21 -12.05 -16.55 -13.05
CA GLY A 21 -12.41 -17.43 -14.17
C GLY A 21 -13.26 -16.73 -15.24
N ALA A 22 -14.45 -16.29 -14.89
CA ALA A 22 -15.34 -15.57 -15.82
C ALA A 22 -15.08 -14.06 -15.86
N GLU A 23 -14.50 -13.53 -14.81
CA GLU A 23 -14.21 -12.10 -14.64
C GLU A 23 -12.76 -11.90 -14.20
N GLN A 24 -12.13 -10.87 -14.71
CA GLN A 24 -10.78 -10.45 -14.35
C GLN A 24 -10.80 -9.01 -13.84
N VAL A 25 -10.28 -8.79 -12.64
CA VAL A 25 -10.27 -7.48 -11.99
C VAL A 25 -8.82 -7.06 -11.74
N VAL A 26 -8.45 -5.86 -12.18
CA VAL A 26 -7.10 -5.32 -11.94
C VAL A 26 -6.93 -4.96 -10.48
N GLY A 27 -5.87 -5.49 -9.87
CA GLY A 27 -5.50 -5.35 -8.46
C GLY A 27 -4.00 -5.12 -8.27
N GLY A 28 -3.53 -5.46 -7.07
CA GLY A 28 -2.19 -5.17 -6.58
C GLY A 28 -2.23 -4.00 -5.60
N ALA A 29 -1.82 -4.25 -4.35
CA ALA A 29 -1.96 -3.24 -3.30
C ALA A 29 -1.21 -1.94 -3.61
N PRO A 30 0.07 -1.95 -4.02
CA PRO A 30 0.74 -0.72 -4.44
C PRO A 30 0.05 -0.04 -5.63
N PHE A 31 -0.43 -0.83 -6.60
CA PHE A 31 -1.12 -0.28 -7.75
C PHE A 31 -2.48 0.35 -7.40
N ASN A 32 -3.21 -0.22 -6.43
CA ASN A 32 -4.42 0.39 -5.88
C ASN A 32 -4.11 1.74 -5.23
N VAL A 33 -3.05 1.82 -4.42
CA VAL A 33 -2.59 3.08 -3.81
C VAL A 33 -2.27 4.12 -4.90
N ALA A 34 -1.55 3.73 -5.95
CA ALA A 34 -1.20 4.63 -7.04
C ALA A 34 -2.44 5.15 -7.77
N ARG A 35 -3.42 4.27 -8.07
CA ARG A 35 -4.70 4.66 -8.70
C ARG A 35 -5.49 5.65 -7.84
N HIS A 36 -5.57 5.42 -6.52
CA HIS A 36 -6.22 6.37 -5.61
C HIS A 36 -5.50 7.72 -5.58
N LEU A 37 -4.17 7.74 -5.47
CA LEU A 37 -3.39 8.99 -5.49
C LEU A 37 -3.62 9.76 -6.79
N ALA A 38 -3.58 9.08 -7.94
CA ALA A 38 -3.84 9.69 -9.24
C ALA A 38 -5.26 10.27 -9.34
N ALA A 39 -6.28 9.54 -8.86
CA ALA A 39 -7.65 10.02 -8.83
C ALA A 39 -7.82 11.29 -7.98
N PHE A 40 -7.04 11.44 -6.91
CA PHE A 40 -6.95 12.67 -6.12
C PHE A 40 -6.01 13.73 -6.70
N MET A 41 -5.55 13.55 -7.95
CA MET A 41 -4.64 14.44 -8.65
C MET A 41 -3.31 14.70 -7.91
N ALA A 42 -2.87 13.74 -7.08
CA ALA A 42 -1.53 13.79 -6.49
C ALA A 42 -0.50 13.30 -7.52
N PRO A 43 0.62 14.00 -7.72
CA PRO A 43 1.70 13.48 -8.57
C PRO A 43 2.15 12.11 -8.09
N CYS A 44 2.10 11.12 -8.97
CA CYS A 44 2.37 9.74 -8.61
C CYS A 44 3.04 9.01 -9.78
N LEU A 45 4.07 8.23 -9.47
CA LEU A 45 4.75 7.35 -10.40
C LEU A 45 4.64 5.91 -9.91
N ALA A 46 3.88 5.07 -10.61
CA ALA A 46 3.84 3.63 -10.32
C ALA A 46 4.99 2.93 -11.03
N ILE A 47 5.87 2.27 -10.27
CA ILE A 47 6.94 1.42 -10.79
C ILE A 47 6.51 -0.03 -10.63
N THR A 48 6.22 -0.67 -11.75
CA THR A 48 5.75 -2.06 -11.82
C THR A 48 6.17 -2.70 -13.14
N ARG A 49 5.99 -4.02 -13.27
CA ARG A 49 6.25 -4.74 -14.50
C ARG A 49 5.10 -5.68 -14.83
N ILE A 50 4.66 -5.67 -16.07
CA ILE A 50 3.59 -6.49 -16.65
C ILE A 50 4.12 -7.34 -17.79
N GLY A 51 3.44 -8.39 -18.16
CA GLY A 51 3.72 -9.18 -19.36
C GLY A 51 3.16 -8.54 -20.62
N ALA A 52 3.61 -9.02 -21.77
CA ALA A 52 3.08 -8.66 -23.09
C ALA A 52 1.81 -9.46 -23.43
N ASP A 53 0.87 -9.58 -22.51
CA ASP A 53 -0.32 -10.42 -22.54
C ASP A 53 -1.62 -9.63 -22.33
N ARG A 54 -2.77 -10.33 -22.38
CA ARG A 54 -4.08 -9.71 -22.17
C ARG A 54 -4.25 -9.13 -20.77
N PRO A 55 -3.88 -9.80 -19.66
CA PRO A 55 -3.88 -9.19 -18.33
C PRO A 55 -3.03 -7.91 -18.25
N GLY A 56 -1.88 -7.88 -18.93
CA GLY A 56 -1.04 -6.67 -19.02
C GLY A 56 -1.73 -5.51 -19.73
N GLN A 57 -2.52 -5.82 -20.77
CA GLN A 57 -3.35 -4.80 -21.43
C GLN A 57 -4.43 -4.23 -20.49
N LEU A 58 -5.03 -5.07 -19.61
CA LEU A 58 -5.98 -4.60 -18.61
C LEU A 58 -5.31 -3.65 -17.61
N VAL A 59 -4.11 -3.99 -17.12
CA VAL A 59 -3.36 -3.11 -16.24
C VAL A 59 -3.03 -1.79 -16.95
N ARG A 60 -2.56 -1.83 -18.20
CA ARG A 60 -2.24 -0.61 -18.97
C ARG A 60 -3.47 0.27 -19.20
N ALA A 61 -4.65 -0.32 -19.43
CA ALA A 61 -5.90 0.44 -19.55
C ALA A 61 -6.24 1.20 -18.27
N GLU A 62 -5.83 0.70 -17.08
CA GLU A 62 -5.97 1.44 -15.82
C GLU A 62 -5.01 2.63 -15.74
N PHE A 63 -3.78 2.54 -16.27
CA PHE A 63 -2.90 3.71 -16.38
C PHE A 63 -3.57 4.81 -17.22
N GLU A 64 -4.16 4.47 -18.35
CA GLU A 64 -4.90 5.42 -19.18
C GLU A 64 -6.13 5.98 -18.45
N ARG A 65 -6.94 5.12 -17.84
CA ARG A 65 -8.17 5.50 -17.12
C ARG A 65 -7.91 6.50 -15.99
N PHE A 66 -6.80 6.34 -15.27
CA PHE A 66 -6.40 7.24 -14.18
C PHE A 66 -5.44 8.35 -14.62
N ALA A 67 -5.20 8.51 -15.92
CA ALA A 67 -4.23 9.47 -16.47
C ALA A 67 -2.85 9.40 -15.80
N MET A 68 -2.39 8.18 -15.49
CA MET A 68 -1.09 7.90 -14.87
C MET A 68 0.03 7.85 -15.91
N SER A 69 1.22 8.31 -15.53
CA SER A 69 2.41 8.19 -16.38
C SER A 69 2.85 6.73 -16.49
N GLU A 70 3.12 6.25 -17.70
CA GLU A 70 3.73 4.93 -17.96
C GLU A 70 5.26 4.92 -17.79
N ALA A 71 5.90 6.02 -17.37
CA ALA A 71 7.36 6.09 -17.26
C ALA A 71 7.96 5.04 -16.29
N GLY A 72 7.17 4.56 -15.33
CA GLY A 72 7.56 3.47 -14.42
C GLY A 72 6.98 2.10 -14.80
N LEU A 73 6.17 2.02 -15.87
CA LEU A 73 5.58 0.78 -16.34
C LEU A 73 6.56 0.03 -17.24
N GLN A 74 6.98 -1.15 -16.83
CA GLN A 74 7.86 -2.02 -17.60
C GLN A 74 7.05 -3.14 -18.25
N VAL A 75 7.50 -3.63 -19.40
CA VAL A 75 6.90 -4.79 -20.08
C VAL A 75 7.92 -5.91 -20.19
N ASP A 76 7.57 -7.06 -19.63
CA ASP A 76 8.35 -8.29 -19.75
C ASP A 76 7.99 -9.02 -21.05
N PRO A 77 8.99 -9.41 -21.87
CA PRO A 77 8.72 -10.16 -23.09
C PRO A 77 8.51 -11.66 -22.85
N ILE A 78 8.79 -12.17 -21.66
CA ILE A 78 8.81 -13.61 -21.32
C ILE A 78 7.79 -13.93 -20.23
N GLU A 79 7.86 -13.19 -19.11
CA GLU A 79 7.02 -13.48 -17.94
C GLU A 79 5.62 -12.90 -18.07
N GLU A 80 4.63 -13.67 -17.63
CA GLU A 80 3.23 -13.24 -17.66
C GLU A 80 2.96 -12.14 -16.63
N THR A 81 1.95 -11.32 -16.92
CA THR A 81 1.40 -10.35 -15.96
C THR A 81 0.93 -11.07 -14.70
N GLY A 82 1.13 -10.44 -13.55
CA GLY A 82 0.71 -10.99 -12.27
C GLY A 82 -0.74 -11.44 -12.25
N ARG A 83 -0.97 -12.66 -11.79
CA ARG A 83 -2.33 -13.21 -11.59
C ARG A 83 -2.48 -13.81 -10.20
N VAL A 84 -3.64 -13.56 -9.61
CA VAL A 84 -4.12 -14.23 -8.42
C VAL A 84 -5.35 -15.04 -8.81
N LEU A 85 -5.28 -16.34 -8.66
CA LEU A 85 -6.44 -17.21 -8.87
C LEU A 85 -7.36 -17.10 -7.67
N VAL A 86 -8.63 -16.76 -7.90
CA VAL A 86 -9.64 -16.61 -6.86
C VAL A 86 -10.67 -17.74 -6.98
N GLU A 87 -10.55 -18.71 -6.09
CA GLU A 87 -11.51 -19.81 -5.99
C GLU A 87 -12.61 -19.47 -5.00
N ARG A 88 -13.85 -19.48 -5.46
CA ARG A 88 -15.03 -19.32 -4.59
C ARG A 88 -15.42 -20.65 -3.96
N SER A 89 -15.51 -20.69 -2.64
CA SER A 89 -15.97 -21.85 -1.90
C SER A 89 -17.11 -21.47 -0.93
N GLN A 90 -17.81 -22.44 -0.38
CA GLN A 90 -18.81 -22.21 0.67
C GLN A 90 -18.23 -21.62 1.96
N ARG A 91 -16.88 -21.67 2.14
CA ARG A 91 -16.16 -21.14 3.30
C ARG A 91 -15.49 -19.79 3.03
N GLY A 92 -15.77 -19.15 1.89
CA GLY A 92 -15.14 -17.88 1.46
C GLY A 92 -14.30 -18.03 0.19
N HIS A 93 -13.45 -17.04 -0.06
CA HIS A 93 -12.55 -16.99 -1.20
C HIS A 93 -11.17 -17.52 -0.81
N ARG A 94 -10.56 -18.31 -1.69
CA ARG A 94 -9.15 -18.68 -1.59
C ARG A 94 -8.37 -17.95 -2.67
N PHE A 95 -7.34 -17.25 -2.27
CA PHE A 95 -6.45 -16.50 -3.17
C PHE A 95 -5.15 -17.28 -3.35
N THR A 96 -4.78 -17.57 -4.58
CA THR A 96 -3.51 -18.21 -4.92
C THR A 96 -2.68 -17.30 -5.80
N ILE A 97 -1.64 -16.70 -5.22
CA ILE A 97 -0.70 -15.84 -5.94
C ILE A 97 0.27 -16.74 -6.71
N LEU A 98 0.31 -16.59 -8.03
CA LEU A 98 1.19 -17.42 -8.87
C LEU A 98 2.66 -17.00 -8.70
N PRO A 99 3.61 -17.93 -8.81
CA PRO A 99 5.04 -17.61 -8.81
C PRO A 99 5.50 -17.08 -10.18
N ASN A 100 6.70 -16.50 -10.23
CA ASN A 100 7.39 -16.09 -11.45
C ASN A 100 6.53 -15.22 -12.37
N GLN A 101 5.98 -14.15 -11.81
CA GLN A 101 5.19 -13.19 -12.55
C GLN A 101 6.06 -11.99 -12.95
N ALA A 102 5.69 -11.24 -13.98
CA ALA A 102 6.47 -10.11 -14.49
C ALA A 102 6.92 -9.14 -13.38
N TRP A 103 6.08 -8.85 -12.39
CA TRP A 103 6.42 -7.98 -11.27
C TRP A 103 7.46 -8.58 -10.28
N ASP A 104 7.82 -9.86 -10.38
CA ASP A 104 8.96 -10.45 -9.67
C ASP A 104 10.31 -10.05 -10.31
N PHE A 105 10.28 -9.53 -11.54
CA PHE A 105 11.44 -9.22 -12.38
C PHE A 105 11.54 -7.74 -12.76
N ILE A 106 11.09 -6.81 -11.89
CA ILE A 106 11.25 -5.37 -12.14
C ILE A 106 12.72 -5.05 -12.39
N ASP A 107 13.01 -4.46 -13.56
CA ASP A 107 14.37 -4.09 -13.96
C ASP A 107 14.85 -2.86 -13.19
N ARG A 108 16.00 -2.98 -12.55
CA ARG A 108 16.62 -1.95 -11.73
C ARG A 108 16.89 -0.66 -12.50
N THR A 109 17.45 -0.79 -13.70
CA THR A 109 17.90 0.36 -14.50
C THR A 109 16.70 1.15 -14.99
N GLN A 110 15.66 0.44 -15.49
CA GLN A 110 14.42 1.08 -15.93
C GLN A 110 13.66 1.70 -14.73
N ALA A 111 13.65 1.05 -13.57
CA ALA A 111 13.01 1.57 -12.37
C ALA A 111 13.61 2.92 -11.94
N VAL A 112 14.95 3.01 -11.88
CA VAL A 112 15.63 4.26 -11.53
C VAL A 112 15.47 5.31 -12.64
N ALA A 113 15.56 4.93 -13.91
CA ALA A 113 15.36 5.84 -15.01
C ALA A 113 13.94 6.43 -15.04
N GLY A 114 12.92 5.61 -14.73
CA GLY A 114 11.53 6.05 -14.65
C GLY A 114 11.31 7.14 -13.60
N MET A 115 12.10 7.16 -12.52
CA MET A 115 11.99 8.19 -11.47
C MET A 115 12.23 9.61 -12.00
N ALA A 116 12.92 9.76 -13.12
CA ALA A 116 13.13 11.07 -13.76
C ALA A 116 11.81 11.75 -14.20
N ALA A 117 10.73 10.98 -14.32
CA ALA A 117 9.39 11.52 -14.63
C ALA A 117 8.74 12.22 -13.43
N LEU A 118 9.30 12.09 -12.24
CA LEU A 118 8.81 12.72 -11.01
C LEU A 118 9.97 13.40 -10.30
N GLU A 119 10.08 14.73 -10.50
CA GLU A 119 11.13 15.52 -9.88
C GLU A 119 11.03 15.47 -8.35
N ASP A 120 12.12 15.10 -7.66
CA ASP A 120 12.26 15.09 -6.22
C ASP A 120 11.05 14.50 -5.46
N PRO A 121 10.81 13.18 -5.54
CA PRO A 121 9.67 12.57 -4.85
C PRO A 121 9.76 12.79 -3.34
N ALA A 122 8.62 13.08 -2.71
CA ALA A 122 8.53 13.23 -1.25
C ALA A 122 8.48 11.88 -0.53
N ILE A 123 7.87 10.88 -1.16
CA ILE A 123 7.60 9.57 -0.56
C ILE A 123 7.90 8.46 -1.58
N VAL A 124 8.54 7.39 -1.11
CA VAL A 124 8.60 6.10 -1.81
C VAL A 124 7.77 5.10 -1.03
N VAL A 125 6.76 4.55 -1.69
CA VAL A 125 5.81 3.56 -1.14
C VAL A 125 6.17 2.18 -1.65
N PHE A 126 6.21 1.20 -0.76
CA PHE A 126 6.47 -0.19 -1.12
C PHE A 126 5.81 -1.16 -0.14
N GLY A 127 5.65 -2.41 -0.56
CA GLY A 127 5.16 -3.53 0.25
C GLY A 127 6.15 -4.67 0.32
N THR A 128 5.75 -5.78 0.93
CA THR A 128 6.60 -6.97 1.06
C THR A 128 6.49 -7.91 -0.14
N LEU A 129 5.34 -7.98 -0.81
CA LEU A 129 5.06 -8.97 -1.83
C LEU A 129 6.01 -8.90 -3.02
N ALA A 130 6.26 -7.72 -3.59
CA ALA A 130 7.17 -7.54 -4.73
C ALA A 130 8.65 -7.82 -4.38
N GLN A 131 8.98 -7.98 -3.09
CA GLN A 131 10.33 -8.28 -2.62
C GLN A 131 10.61 -9.79 -2.52
N ARG A 132 9.64 -10.65 -2.80
CA ARG A 132 9.86 -12.11 -2.84
C ARG A 132 10.83 -12.49 -3.95
N GLY A 133 10.77 -11.82 -5.12
CA GLY A 133 11.71 -11.93 -6.23
C GLY A 133 13.03 -11.17 -5.96
N GLU A 134 14.17 -11.78 -6.26
CA GLU A 134 15.48 -11.14 -6.04
C GLU A 134 15.67 -9.92 -6.94
N ALA A 135 15.23 -9.99 -8.21
CA ALA A 135 15.35 -8.90 -9.17
C ALA A 135 14.59 -7.67 -8.70
N SER A 136 13.30 -7.82 -8.35
CA SER A 136 12.47 -6.71 -7.88
C SER A 136 12.92 -6.17 -6.53
N ARG A 137 13.40 -7.03 -5.63
CA ARG A 137 14.02 -6.58 -4.38
C ARG A 137 15.26 -5.72 -4.64
N GLY A 138 16.11 -6.11 -5.59
CA GLY A 138 17.28 -5.33 -6.00
C GLY A 138 16.89 -4.01 -6.69
N ALA A 139 15.80 -4.01 -7.46
CA ALA A 139 15.26 -2.79 -8.09
C ALA A 139 14.70 -1.82 -7.04
N LEU A 140 13.95 -2.34 -6.05
CA LEU A 140 13.47 -1.52 -4.93
C LEU A 140 14.63 -0.85 -4.19
N GLN A 141 15.69 -1.62 -3.86
CA GLN A 141 16.86 -1.07 -3.17
C GLN A 141 17.49 0.07 -4.00
N ALA A 142 17.62 -0.08 -5.32
CA ALA A 142 18.14 0.97 -6.18
C ALA A 142 17.25 2.22 -6.22
N VAL A 143 15.93 2.06 -6.22
CA VAL A 143 14.97 3.17 -6.11
C VAL A 143 15.13 3.90 -4.77
N LEU A 144 15.25 3.16 -3.68
CA LEU A 144 15.45 3.73 -2.34
C LEU A 144 16.79 4.48 -2.23
N ASP A 145 17.85 3.95 -2.84
CA ASP A 145 19.20 4.56 -2.82
C ASP A 145 19.28 5.81 -3.71
N ALA A 146 18.48 5.84 -4.78
CA ALA A 146 18.41 6.97 -5.71
C ALA A 146 17.58 8.16 -5.16
N SER A 147 16.93 8.03 -4.01
CA SER A 147 16.00 9.03 -3.46
C SER A 147 16.26 9.33 -1.99
N ARG A 148 16.02 10.60 -1.61
CA ARG A 148 15.96 11.04 -0.19
C ARG A 148 14.53 11.12 0.34
N ALA A 149 13.57 10.57 -0.40
CA ALA A 149 12.17 10.56 -0.02
C ALA A 149 11.93 9.77 1.27
N THR A 150 10.88 10.14 1.99
CA THR A 150 10.37 9.34 3.11
C THR A 150 9.95 7.96 2.60
N ARG A 151 10.37 6.90 3.26
CA ARG A 151 10.13 5.51 2.89
C ARG A 151 8.93 4.98 3.65
N PHE A 152 7.82 4.77 2.95
CA PHE A 152 6.58 4.26 3.52
C PHE A 152 6.41 2.79 3.15
N LEU A 153 6.40 1.93 4.15
CA LEU A 153 6.13 0.50 4.02
C LEU A 153 4.66 0.23 4.40
N ASP A 154 3.85 -0.23 3.45
CA ASP A 154 2.62 -0.97 3.77
C ASP A 154 3.00 -2.45 3.89
N LEU A 155 2.98 -2.99 5.11
CA LEU A 155 3.52 -4.32 5.38
C LEU A 155 2.80 -5.39 4.57
N ASN A 156 1.48 -5.38 4.59
CA ASN A 156 0.55 -6.11 3.73
C ASN A 156 0.98 -7.56 3.47
N LEU A 157 1.15 -8.32 4.54
CA LEU A 157 1.62 -9.72 4.51
C LEU A 157 0.65 -10.61 3.72
N ARG A 158 1.21 -11.49 2.91
CA ARG A 158 0.47 -12.50 2.14
C ARG A 158 1.00 -13.89 2.50
N ASP A 159 0.15 -14.74 3.03
CA ASP A 159 0.52 -16.06 3.49
C ASP A 159 1.33 -16.84 2.44
N GLY A 160 2.45 -17.40 2.87
CA GLY A 160 3.36 -18.15 2.01
C GLY A 160 4.19 -17.31 1.04
N GLN A 161 4.11 -15.95 1.08
CA GLN A 161 4.82 -15.06 0.16
C GLN A 161 5.91 -14.22 0.86
N TYR A 162 6.12 -14.40 2.16
CA TYR A 162 7.12 -13.69 2.95
C TYR A 162 7.87 -14.63 3.89
N ASP A 163 9.01 -14.17 4.34
CA ASP A 163 9.74 -14.74 5.48
C ASP A 163 10.12 -13.63 6.47
N GLU A 164 10.46 -14.01 7.70
CA GLU A 164 10.83 -13.05 8.75
C GLU A 164 12.03 -12.19 8.35
N ARG A 165 12.99 -12.75 7.61
CA ARG A 165 14.16 -12.00 7.13
C ARG A 165 13.79 -10.93 6.12
N GLY A 166 12.87 -11.23 5.22
CA GLY A 166 12.33 -10.28 4.24
C GLY A 166 11.58 -9.14 4.93
N VAL A 167 10.75 -9.47 5.91
CA VAL A 167 10.04 -8.49 6.74
C VAL A 167 11.03 -7.61 7.51
N THR A 168 12.03 -8.21 8.17
CA THR A 168 13.08 -7.47 8.90
C THR A 168 13.80 -6.48 7.99
N ARG A 169 14.21 -6.89 6.78
CA ARG A 169 14.84 -5.99 5.81
C ARG A 169 13.91 -4.84 5.40
N SER A 170 12.64 -5.12 5.19
CA SER A 170 11.65 -4.11 4.81
C SER A 170 11.44 -3.07 5.92
N LEU A 171 11.37 -3.52 7.18
CA LEU A 171 11.28 -2.65 8.35
C LEU A 171 12.53 -1.78 8.50
N GLN A 172 13.73 -2.35 8.31
CA GLN A 172 15.01 -1.62 8.36
C GLN A 172 15.14 -0.58 7.25
N ALA A 173 14.46 -0.79 6.12
CA ALA A 173 14.48 0.15 5.00
C ALA A 173 13.45 1.29 5.13
N ALA A 174 12.48 1.18 6.03
CA ALA A 174 11.34 2.09 6.15
C ALA A 174 11.60 3.25 7.13
N ASN A 175 10.89 4.36 6.92
CA ASN A 175 10.71 5.44 7.91
C ASN A 175 9.35 5.33 8.58
N ILE A 176 8.30 5.09 7.80
CA ILE A 176 6.93 4.94 8.28
C ILE A 176 6.43 3.55 7.88
N VAL A 177 5.85 2.85 8.83
CA VAL A 177 5.28 1.52 8.60
C VAL A 177 3.78 1.55 8.88
N LYS A 178 2.99 1.03 7.94
CA LYS A 178 1.58 0.75 8.16
C LYS A 178 1.38 -0.76 8.31
N VAL A 179 0.61 -1.13 9.31
CA VAL A 179 0.19 -2.51 9.57
C VAL A 179 -1.30 -2.56 9.91
N ASN A 180 -1.91 -3.72 9.71
CA ASN A 180 -3.18 -4.04 10.35
C ASN A 180 -2.94 -4.72 11.72
N GLU A 181 -4.01 -5.06 12.43
CA GLU A 181 -3.92 -5.66 13.76
C GLU A 181 -3.29 -7.05 13.74
N GLU A 182 -3.58 -7.87 12.74
CA GLU A 182 -3.04 -9.23 12.60
C GLU A 182 -1.53 -9.17 12.30
N GLU A 183 -1.13 -8.27 11.45
CA GLU A 183 0.29 -8.02 11.13
C GLU A 183 1.06 -7.49 12.34
N LEU A 184 0.45 -6.60 13.13
CA LEU A 184 1.05 -6.12 14.37
C LEU A 184 1.26 -7.27 15.37
N GLN A 185 0.29 -8.17 15.49
CA GLN A 185 0.43 -9.37 16.33
C GLN A 185 1.54 -10.28 15.82
N ALA A 186 1.68 -10.48 14.50
CA ALA A 186 2.77 -11.23 13.93
C ALA A 186 4.15 -10.61 14.26
N LEU A 187 4.28 -9.27 14.15
CA LEU A 187 5.50 -8.57 14.56
C LEU A 187 5.80 -8.75 16.03
N PHE A 188 4.80 -8.72 16.91
CA PHE A 188 4.99 -8.96 18.34
C PHE A 188 5.42 -10.41 18.60
N GLY A 189 4.88 -11.37 17.86
CA GLY A 189 5.32 -12.76 17.93
C GLY A 189 6.79 -12.92 17.57
N TRP A 190 7.25 -12.32 16.49
CA TRP A 190 8.64 -12.47 16.02
C TRP A 190 9.66 -11.73 16.88
N TYR A 191 9.36 -10.51 17.28
CA TYR A 191 10.36 -9.66 17.93
C TYR A 191 10.28 -9.62 19.45
N PHE A 192 9.12 -9.97 20.02
CA PHE A 192 8.93 -9.96 21.48
C PHE A 192 8.47 -11.31 22.05
N GLN A 193 8.44 -12.35 21.20
CA GLN A 193 8.09 -13.73 21.60
C GLN A 193 6.70 -13.82 22.27
N VAL A 194 5.75 -12.97 21.84
CA VAL A 194 4.36 -13.05 22.28
C VAL A 194 3.70 -14.22 21.54
N GLY A 195 3.47 -15.32 22.26
CA GLY A 195 2.84 -16.52 21.67
C GLY A 195 1.36 -16.28 21.32
N PRO A 196 0.80 -17.09 20.40
CA PRO A 196 -0.60 -16.99 20.01
C PRO A 196 -1.58 -17.27 21.17
N ASP A 197 -1.14 -18.02 22.17
CA ASP A 197 -1.94 -18.35 23.37
C ASP A 197 -1.70 -17.36 24.53
N ALA A 198 -0.90 -16.30 24.32
CA ALA A 198 -0.70 -15.29 25.33
C ALA A 198 -2.01 -14.54 25.62
N PRO A 199 -2.25 -14.11 26.89
CA PRO A 199 -3.39 -13.26 27.20
C PRO A 199 -3.38 -12.01 26.32
N ALA A 200 -4.56 -11.51 25.94
CA ALA A 200 -4.68 -10.27 25.18
C ALA A 200 -3.92 -9.15 25.91
N PRO A 201 -2.96 -8.48 25.24
CA PRO A 201 -2.16 -7.46 25.89
C PRO A 201 -3.02 -6.25 26.27
N SER A 202 -2.70 -5.62 27.39
CA SER A 202 -3.29 -4.35 27.79
C SER A 202 -2.91 -3.22 26.80
N ALA A 203 -3.65 -2.12 26.82
CA ALA A 203 -3.36 -0.97 25.97
C ALA A 203 -1.94 -0.40 26.23
N ASP A 204 -1.47 -0.46 27.47
CA ASP A 204 -0.12 0.01 27.85
C ASP A 204 0.97 -0.93 27.32
N GLU A 205 0.76 -2.24 27.36
CA GLU A 205 1.66 -3.23 26.76
C GLU A 205 1.76 -3.09 25.26
N VAL A 206 0.61 -2.89 24.56
CA VAL A 206 0.60 -2.61 23.12
C VAL A 206 1.39 -1.34 22.82
N ARG A 207 1.15 -0.25 23.59
CA ARG A 207 1.89 1.00 23.41
C ARG A 207 3.39 0.81 23.61
N ALA A 208 3.79 0.11 24.67
CA ALA A 208 5.21 -0.16 24.97
C ALA A 208 5.87 -0.97 23.84
N SER A 209 5.19 -1.99 23.33
CA SER A 209 5.67 -2.82 22.22
C SER A 209 5.76 -2.05 20.91
N CYS A 210 4.78 -1.20 20.58
CA CYS A 210 4.86 -0.32 19.40
C CYS A 210 6.06 0.65 19.53
N GLN A 211 6.27 1.26 20.70
CA GLN A 211 7.43 2.12 20.94
C GLN A 211 8.76 1.35 20.87
N ALA A 212 8.78 0.08 21.26
CA ALA A 212 9.94 -0.77 21.12
C ALA A 212 10.25 -1.09 19.64
N LEU A 213 9.22 -1.39 18.80
CA LEU A 213 9.39 -1.55 17.36
C LEU A 213 9.94 -0.29 16.69
N LEU A 214 9.41 0.89 17.03
CA LEU A 214 9.89 2.18 16.52
C LEU A 214 11.40 2.35 16.80
N ARG A 215 11.84 2.08 18.02
CA ARG A 215 13.26 2.17 18.38
C ARG A 215 14.11 1.09 17.71
N MET A 216 13.64 -0.16 17.67
CA MET A 216 14.37 -1.31 17.10
C MET A 216 14.72 -1.10 15.63
N PHE A 217 13.80 -0.53 14.86
CA PHE A 217 13.95 -0.33 13.43
C PHE A 217 14.22 1.13 13.05
N SER A 218 14.40 2.03 14.04
CA SER A 218 14.60 3.47 13.80
C SER A 218 13.52 4.10 12.93
N LEU A 219 12.26 3.71 13.19
CA LEU A 219 11.11 4.23 12.45
C LEU A 219 10.69 5.59 13.00
N ASP A 220 10.25 6.48 12.11
CA ASP A 220 9.65 7.77 12.49
C ASP A 220 8.21 7.57 12.98
N ALA A 221 7.48 6.62 12.39
CA ALA A 221 6.10 6.32 12.77
C ALA A 221 5.67 4.88 12.47
N LEU A 222 4.69 4.41 13.26
CA LEU A 222 3.92 3.19 13.03
C LEU A 222 2.43 3.54 12.99
N VAL A 223 1.75 3.16 11.91
CA VAL A 223 0.31 3.37 11.70
C VAL A 223 -0.39 2.01 11.76
N VAL A 224 -1.28 1.84 12.72
CA VAL A 224 -2.03 0.59 12.92
C VAL A 224 -3.47 0.79 12.52
N THR A 225 -3.96 0.03 11.54
CA THR A 225 -5.38 0.01 11.15
C THR A 225 -6.12 -1.09 11.91
N LEU A 226 -7.29 -0.77 12.45
CA LEU A 226 -8.11 -1.63 13.32
C LEU A 226 -9.47 -1.97 12.67
N GLY A 227 -9.54 -1.96 11.34
CA GLY A 227 -10.79 -2.13 10.60
C GLY A 227 -11.83 -1.07 10.97
N HIS A 228 -13.05 -1.50 11.29
CA HIS A 228 -14.14 -0.58 11.67
C HIS A 228 -13.89 0.20 12.96
N ARG A 229 -12.89 -0.16 13.75
CA ARG A 229 -12.49 0.55 14.98
C ARG A 229 -11.53 1.71 14.72
N GLY A 230 -11.23 2.01 13.45
CA GLY A 230 -10.39 3.13 13.04
C GLY A 230 -8.90 2.82 12.98
N SER A 231 -8.06 3.74 13.44
CA SER A 231 -6.62 3.62 13.36
C SER A 231 -5.91 4.28 14.54
N VAL A 232 -4.66 3.86 14.79
CA VAL A 232 -3.78 4.46 15.80
C VAL A 232 -2.43 4.77 15.15
N TYR A 233 -1.94 5.96 15.38
CA TYR A 233 -0.60 6.41 15.01
C TYR A 233 0.30 6.42 16.25
N PHE A 234 1.50 5.91 16.11
CA PHE A 234 2.56 5.97 17.09
C PHE A 234 3.77 6.68 16.46
N GLY A 235 4.18 7.82 17.02
CA GLY A 235 5.36 8.56 16.59
C GLY A 235 6.60 8.20 17.41
N SER A 236 7.77 8.33 16.81
CA SER A 236 9.06 8.17 17.50
C SER A 236 9.31 9.21 18.58
N ASP A 237 8.63 10.36 18.50
CA ASP A 237 8.61 11.43 19.50
C ASP A 237 7.75 11.12 20.73
N GLY A 238 7.12 9.95 20.77
CA GLY A 238 6.20 9.51 21.82
C GLY A 238 4.75 9.91 21.59
N GLN A 239 4.43 10.63 20.51
CA GLN A 239 3.05 10.93 20.16
C GLN A 239 2.25 9.64 19.93
N VAL A 240 1.04 9.58 20.49
CA VAL A 240 0.06 8.53 20.19
C VAL A 240 -1.26 9.21 19.89
N LEU A 241 -1.79 8.96 18.69
CA LEU A 241 -3.05 9.51 18.24
C LEU A 241 -3.96 8.37 17.77
N ALA A 242 -5.04 8.14 18.52
CA ALA A 242 -6.08 7.18 18.15
C ALA A 242 -7.23 7.92 17.46
N GLN A 243 -7.53 7.53 16.23
CA GLN A 243 -8.67 8.06 15.47
C GLN A 243 -9.72 6.98 15.36
N ARG A 244 -10.77 7.07 16.19
CA ARG A 244 -11.87 6.11 16.29
C ARG A 244 -13.21 6.70 15.85
N ASP A 245 -13.35 8.02 15.90
CA ASP A 245 -14.56 8.74 15.53
C ASP A 245 -14.57 9.00 14.01
N HIS A 246 -15.05 8.05 13.26
CA HIS A 246 -15.32 8.19 11.83
C HIS A 246 -16.69 7.60 11.52
N PRO A 247 -17.42 8.15 10.53
CA PRO A 247 -18.70 7.60 10.15
C PRO A 247 -18.56 6.15 9.69
N ALA A 248 -19.28 5.24 10.32
CA ALA A 248 -19.40 3.88 9.83
C ALA A 248 -20.05 3.90 8.43
N PRO A 249 -19.57 3.09 7.48
CA PRO A 249 -20.24 2.98 6.20
C PRO A 249 -21.65 2.45 6.40
N PRO A 250 -22.65 2.92 5.61
CA PRO A 250 -24.05 2.54 5.77
C PRO A 250 -24.28 1.04 5.52
N PHE A 251 -23.42 0.42 4.75
CA PHE A 251 -23.38 -1.01 4.47
C PHE A 251 -21.97 -1.39 4.00
N VAL A 252 -21.65 -2.66 4.05
CA VAL A 252 -20.37 -3.22 3.55
C VAL A 252 -20.69 -4.23 2.46
N ILE A 253 -20.11 -4.01 1.27
CA ILE A 253 -20.19 -4.94 0.13
C ILE A 253 -18.92 -5.78 0.09
N ASP A 254 -17.76 -5.12 0.18
CA ASP A 254 -16.44 -5.75 0.08
C ASP A 254 -15.46 -4.99 0.97
N THR A 255 -14.48 -5.68 1.54
CA THR A 255 -13.42 -5.05 2.33
C THR A 255 -12.07 -5.01 1.61
N VAL A 256 -12.03 -5.58 0.39
CA VAL A 256 -10.84 -5.56 -0.47
C VAL A 256 -10.45 -4.13 -0.80
N GLY A 257 -9.16 -3.81 -0.67
CA GLY A 257 -8.62 -2.49 -0.95
C GLY A 257 -8.88 -1.41 0.11
N ALA A 258 -9.61 -1.71 1.21
CA ALA A 258 -9.79 -0.73 2.29
C ALA A 258 -8.46 -0.27 2.89
N GLY A 259 -7.50 -1.18 3.07
CA GLY A 259 -6.14 -0.90 3.53
C GLY A 259 -5.36 -0.02 2.55
N ASP A 260 -5.50 -0.27 1.26
CA ASP A 260 -4.85 0.48 0.18
C ASP A 260 -5.42 1.89 0.09
N ALA A 261 -6.76 2.01 0.22
CA ALA A 261 -7.47 3.30 0.26
C ALA A 261 -7.06 4.14 1.48
N PHE A 262 -6.95 3.51 2.66
CA PHE A 262 -6.42 4.15 3.85
C PHE A 262 -5.00 4.67 3.60
N ALA A 263 -4.11 3.81 3.09
CA ALA A 263 -2.73 4.18 2.80
C ALA A 263 -2.66 5.35 1.80
N ALA A 264 -3.45 5.32 0.73
CA ALA A 264 -3.47 6.39 -0.26
C ALA A 264 -3.87 7.74 0.34
N ILE A 265 -4.88 7.79 1.21
CA ILE A 265 -5.31 9.06 1.83
C ILE A 265 -4.34 9.50 2.93
N PHE A 266 -3.74 8.58 3.67
CA PHE A 266 -2.67 8.91 4.61
C PHE A 266 -1.48 9.57 3.88
N LEU A 267 -1.05 8.99 2.76
CA LEU A 267 0.00 9.54 1.91
C LEU A 267 -0.40 10.89 1.31
N LEU A 268 -1.63 11.01 0.80
CA LEU A 268 -2.17 12.26 0.27
C LEU A 268 -2.13 13.38 1.32
N GLY A 269 -2.54 13.08 2.55
CA GLY A 269 -2.50 14.02 3.66
C GLY A 269 -1.09 14.46 4.00
N THR A 270 -0.14 13.51 4.00
CA THR A 270 1.29 13.79 4.19
C THR A 270 1.83 14.70 3.09
N LEU A 271 1.54 14.40 1.81
CA LEU A 271 1.95 15.20 0.66
C LEU A 271 1.37 16.62 0.68
N ARG A 272 0.13 16.77 1.15
CA ARG A 272 -0.57 18.06 1.24
C ARG A 272 -0.31 18.82 2.55
N GLY A 273 0.45 18.23 3.47
CA GLY A 273 0.73 18.83 4.78
C GLY A 273 -0.50 18.98 5.67
N TRP A 274 -1.47 18.06 5.57
CA TRP A 274 -2.63 18.09 6.45
C TRP A 274 -2.23 17.78 7.90
N PRO A 275 -2.95 18.35 8.90
CA PRO A 275 -2.79 17.90 10.27
C PRO A 275 -3.01 16.39 10.39
N LEU A 276 -2.19 15.71 11.19
CA LEU A 276 -2.21 14.25 11.33
C LEU A 276 -3.60 13.72 11.72
N GLU A 277 -4.29 14.39 12.64
CA GLU A 277 -5.64 14.02 13.05
C GLU A 277 -6.63 14.05 11.89
N SER A 278 -6.59 15.10 11.08
CA SER A 278 -7.43 15.22 9.88
C SER A 278 -7.04 14.17 8.83
N THR A 279 -5.76 13.86 8.71
CA THR A 279 -5.24 12.82 7.79
C THR A 279 -5.80 11.46 8.16
N LEU A 280 -5.70 11.06 9.42
CA LEU A 280 -6.20 9.77 9.90
C LEU A 280 -7.73 9.69 9.80
N ALA A 281 -8.46 10.77 10.15
CA ALA A 281 -9.91 10.81 10.04
C ALA A 281 -10.37 10.61 8.59
N ARG A 282 -9.76 11.33 7.64
CA ARG A 282 -10.05 11.22 6.20
C ARG A 282 -9.67 9.85 5.65
N ALA A 283 -8.55 9.28 6.09
CA ALA A 283 -8.11 7.96 5.67
C ALA A 283 -9.09 6.86 6.14
N ASN A 284 -9.53 6.91 7.40
CA ASN A 284 -10.56 5.98 7.91
C ASN A 284 -11.89 6.12 7.17
N GLU A 285 -12.35 7.36 6.95
CA GLU A 285 -13.61 7.64 6.27
C GLU A 285 -13.59 7.15 4.83
N PHE A 286 -12.50 7.40 4.09
CA PHE A 286 -12.37 6.95 2.70
C PHE A 286 -12.24 5.43 2.60
N ALA A 287 -11.47 4.79 3.48
CA ALA A 287 -11.40 3.34 3.56
C ALA A 287 -12.79 2.71 3.80
N GLY A 288 -13.59 3.29 4.71
CA GLY A 288 -14.98 2.88 4.92
C GLY A 288 -15.85 3.06 3.67
N ALA A 289 -15.65 4.16 2.92
CA ALA A 289 -16.39 4.39 1.68
C ALA A 289 -16.03 3.38 0.59
N ILE A 290 -14.76 2.95 0.49
CA ILE A 290 -14.35 1.89 -0.44
C ILE A 290 -15.03 0.57 -0.08
N CYS A 291 -15.28 0.27 1.19
CA CYS A 291 -16.03 -0.92 1.57
C CYS A 291 -17.49 -0.94 1.07
N THR A 292 -18.03 0.17 0.55
CA THR A 292 -19.41 0.24 0.00
C THR A 292 -19.50 -0.08 -1.49
N ILE A 293 -18.40 -0.43 -2.14
CA ILE A 293 -18.34 -0.80 -3.56
C ILE A 293 -17.70 -2.17 -3.74
N PRO A 294 -17.94 -2.87 -4.86
CA PRO A 294 -17.19 -4.08 -5.15
C PRO A 294 -15.75 -3.75 -5.57
N GLY A 295 -14.78 -4.53 -5.05
CA GLY A 295 -13.37 -4.41 -5.36
C GLY A 295 -12.67 -3.19 -4.73
N ALA A 296 -11.38 -3.06 -5.02
CA ALA A 296 -10.50 -2.11 -4.33
C ALA A 296 -10.60 -0.67 -4.83
N VAL A 297 -11.11 -0.45 -6.05
CA VAL A 297 -11.09 0.86 -6.71
C VAL A 297 -12.42 1.08 -7.45
N PRO A 298 -13.03 2.28 -7.31
CA PRO A 298 -14.30 2.59 -7.97
C PRO A 298 -14.24 2.46 -9.49
N GLN A 299 -15.29 1.89 -10.09
CA GLN A 299 -15.45 1.85 -11.54
C GLN A 299 -15.74 3.25 -12.11
N ASP A 300 -16.58 4.03 -11.42
CA ASP A 300 -16.87 5.42 -11.77
C ASP A 300 -15.93 6.36 -11.03
N LEU A 301 -15.12 7.13 -11.78
CA LEU A 301 -14.21 8.12 -11.22
C LEU A 301 -14.94 9.31 -10.57
N GLY A 302 -16.19 9.57 -10.91
CA GLY A 302 -17.04 10.56 -10.21
C GLY A 302 -17.21 10.27 -8.71
N PHE A 303 -16.93 9.03 -8.28
CA PHE A 303 -16.88 8.68 -6.85
C PHE A 303 -15.93 9.57 -6.05
N TYR A 304 -14.84 10.06 -6.65
CA TYR A 304 -13.84 10.90 -5.97
C TYR A 304 -14.25 12.37 -5.85
N ASP A 305 -15.18 12.88 -6.68
CA ASP A 305 -15.53 14.31 -6.76
C ASP A 305 -15.98 14.91 -5.42
N ARG A 306 -16.82 14.16 -4.69
CA ARG A 306 -17.30 14.58 -3.37
C ARG A 306 -16.17 14.80 -2.36
N TRP A 307 -15.14 13.94 -2.44
CA TRP A 307 -13.98 14.00 -1.55
C TRP A 307 -13.04 15.14 -1.93
N MET A 308 -12.79 15.30 -3.24
CA MET A 308 -11.98 16.40 -3.76
C MET A 308 -12.60 17.75 -3.43
N THR A 309 -13.93 17.85 -3.50
CA THR A 309 -14.65 19.08 -3.14
C THR A 309 -14.56 19.36 -1.64
N ARG A 310 -14.73 18.33 -0.80
CA ARG A 310 -14.79 18.48 0.66
C ARG A 310 -13.41 18.69 1.31
N TRP A 311 -12.34 18.18 0.70
CA TRP A 311 -10.99 18.21 1.27
C TRP A 311 -10.05 19.23 0.62
N ARG A 312 -10.63 20.21 -0.02
CA ARG A 312 -9.91 21.39 -0.57
C ARG A 312 -9.27 22.25 0.50
#